data_49d16eabe35fa158bdfacb12498da2dc
#
_entry.id   49d16eabe35fa158bdfacb12498da2dc
#
_cell.length_a   1.000
_cell.length_b   1.000
_cell.length_c   1.000
_cell.angle_alpha   90.00
_cell.angle_beta   90.00
_cell.angle_gamma   90.00
#
_symmetry.space_group_name_H-M   'P 1'
#
loop_
_entity.id
_entity.type
_entity.pdbx_description
1 polymer ?
#
loop_
_entity_poly.entity_id
_entity_poly.type
_entity_poly.pdbx_seq_one_letter_code
_entity_poly.pdbx_strand_id
1 'polypeptide(L)'
;GRRMSRAADILLQLGVAEDAIRRFHLPMSKQRERALEAYDRVYAEARQLQARGKRVCIVAEGDAGFYSSIHYIYEKLQAAGVPVTHIAGIPAFIAAGALGGLHVASQEQRLTVMPGNATAEELERLMADGGTVVIMKLSQCTDEVHRCIGRHPEYTYHYFENVGTPEEVYTCDTHRIAATKFLYFSLLIVQKAHPQ
;
A
#
# COMPACT_ATOMS: atom_id res chain seq x y z
N GLY A 1 -6.08 1.47 24.42
CA GLY A 1 -5.59 2.50 23.53
C GLY A 1 -6.46 2.60 22.30
N ARG A 2 -6.85 3.80 21.92
CA ARG A 2 -7.60 4.06 20.68
C ARG A 2 -6.70 3.62 19.51
N ARG A 3 -7.05 2.53 18.82
CA ARG A 3 -6.32 2.13 17.62
C ARG A 3 -6.54 3.20 16.57
N MET A 4 -5.47 3.88 16.19
CA MET A 4 -5.47 4.93 15.18
C MET A 4 -5.81 4.33 13.82
N SER A 5 -6.69 4.98 13.05
CA SER A 5 -6.98 4.65 11.66
C SER A 5 -6.43 5.76 10.80
N ARG A 6 -5.38 5.50 10.03
CA ARG A 6 -4.77 6.49 9.14
C ARG A 6 -5.77 7.14 8.20
N ALA A 7 -6.67 6.36 7.60
CA ALA A 7 -7.70 6.91 6.73
C ALA A 7 -8.64 7.86 7.50
N ALA A 8 -9.00 7.55 8.76
CA ALA A 8 -9.83 8.42 9.57
C ALA A 8 -9.08 9.70 9.96
N ASP A 9 -7.79 9.59 10.29
CA ASP A 9 -6.97 10.75 10.65
C ASP A 9 -6.84 11.73 9.46
N ILE A 10 -6.67 11.21 8.23
CA ILE A 10 -6.68 12.03 7.00
C ILE A 10 -8.03 12.74 6.84
N LEU A 11 -9.15 12.04 7.04
CA LEU A 11 -10.48 12.67 6.93
C LEU A 11 -10.68 13.78 7.94
N LEU A 12 -10.23 13.59 9.19
CA LEU A 12 -10.30 14.62 10.22
C LEU A 12 -9.45 15.85 9.88
N GLN A 13 -8.24 15.64 9.37
CA GLN A 13 -7.38 16.73 8.90
C GLN A 13 -7.99 17.53 7.74
N LEU A 14 -8.79 16.87 6.90
CA LEU A 14 -9.56 17.50 5.82
C LEU A 14 -10.86 18.16 6.30
N GLY A 15 -11.14 18.17 7.61
CA GLY A 15 -12.32 18.81 8.18
C GLY A 15 -13.60 17.99 8.11
N VAL A 16 -13.52 16.68 7.84
CA VAL A 16 -14.70 15.80 7.92
C VAL A 16 -15.10 15.64 9.39
N ALA A 17 -16.36 15.87 9.70
CA ALA A 17 -16.87 15.76 11.05
C ALA A 17 -16.74 14.35 11.62
N GLU A 18 -16.33 14.24 12.89
CA GLU A 18 -16.10 12.95 13.56
C GLU A 18 -17.33 12.04 13.56
N ASP A 19 -18.52 12.60 13.72
CA ASP A 19 -19.79 11.90 13.75
C ASP A 19 -20.21 11.34 12.35
N ALA A 20 -19.63 11.88 11.27
CA ALA A 20 -19.78 11.35 9.92
C ALA A 20 -18.89 10.13 9.64
N ILE A 21 -17.88 9.89 10.48
CA ILE A 21 -16.89 8.82 10.27
C ILE A 21 -17.33 7.55 11.00
N ARG A 22 -17.43 6.45 10.26
CA ARG A 22 -17.63 5.09 10.80
C ARG A 22 -16.34 4.29 10.69
N ARG A 23 -15.78 3.88 11.83
CA ARG A 23 -14.54 3.11 11.90
C ARG A 23 -14.84 1.63 12.09
N PHE A 24 -14.23 0.81 11.25
CA PHE A 24 -14.29 -0.64 11.37
C PHE A 24 -12.92 -1.18 11.67
N HIS A 25 -12.83 -2.03 12.67
CA HIS A 25 -11.59 -2.75 12.94
C HIS A 25 -11.45 -3.89 11.93
N LEU A 26 -10.46 -3.77 11.05
CA LEU A 26 -10.07 -4.83 10.14
C LEU A 26 -8.92 -5.60 10.79
N PRO A 27 -9.13 -6.86 11.21
CA PRO A 27 -8.05 -7.63 11.82
C PRO A 27 -6.97 -7.91 10.77
N MET A 28 -5.73 -7.49 11.05
CA MET A 28 -4.55 -7.82 10.26
C MET A 28 -4.07 -9.24 10.62
N SER A 29 -4.98 -10.21 10.57
CA SER A 29 -4.74 -11.59 10.96
C SER A 29 -4.59 -12.45 9.70
N LYS A 30 -3.73 -13.47 9.78
CA LYS A 30 -3.66 -14.52 8.74
C LYS A 30 -4.97 -15.34 8.64
N GLN A 31 -5.88 -15.19 9.61
CA GLN A 31 -7.22 -15.81 9.62
C GLN A 31 -8.14 -15.01 8.70
N ARG A 32 -8.24 -15.46 7.45
CA ARG A 32 -9.04 -14.85 6.39
C ARG A 32 -10.51 -14.67 6.78
N GLU A 33 -11.08 -15.62 7.51
CA GLU A 33 -12.49 -15.61 7.93
C GLU A 33 -12.86 -14.37 8.75
N ARG A 34 -12.06 -14.04 9.77
CA ARG A 34 -12.30 -12.85 10.61
C ARG A 34 -12.21 -11.52 9.83
N ALA A 35 -11.35 -11.49 8.82
CA ALA A 35 -11.27 -10.32 7.96
C ALA A 35 -12.53 -10.21 7.08
N LEU A 36 -13.02 -11.31 6.52
CA LEU A 36 -14.23 -11.35 5.73
C LEU A 36 -15.47 -10.91 6.52
N GLU A 37 -15.63 -11.37 7.77
CA GLU A 37 -16.71 -10.91 8.66
C GLU A 37 -16.68 -9.39 8.91
N ALA A 38 -15.47 -8.81 9.00
CA ALA A 38 -15.35 -7.38 9.16
C ALA A 38 -15.80 -6.62 7.89
N TYR A 39 -15.47 -7.13 6.70
CA TYR A 39 -15.94 -6.56 5.43
C TYR A 39 -17.46 -6.72 5.27
N ASP A 40 -18.03 -7.83 5.75
CA ASP A 40 -19.48 -8.04 5.77
C ASP A 40 -20.20 -7.00 6.61
N ARG A 41 -19.65 -6.65 7.77
CA ARG A 41 -20.21 -5.56 8.61
C ARG A 41 -20.16 -4.21 7.90
N VAL A 42 -19.04 -3.88 7.24
CA VAL A 42 -18.93 -2.63 6.46
C VAL A 42 -19.96 -2.60 5.36
N TYR A 43 -20.09 -3.70 4.59
CA TYR A 43 -21.09 -3.83 3.54
C TYR A 43 -22.51 -3.64 4.08
N ALA A 44 -22.86 -4.33 5.16
CA ALA A 44 -24.21 -4.27 5.75
C ALA A 44 -24.57 -2.84 6.22
N GLU A 45 -23.64 -2.15 6.90
CA GLU A 45 -23.88 -0.78 7.34
C GLU A 45 -23.98 0.19 6.15
N ALA A 46 -23.13 0.05 5.14
CA ALA A 46 -23.21 0.86 3.93
C ALA A 46 -24.57 0.71 3.25
N ARG A 47 -25.09 -0.52 3.14
CA ARG A 47 -26.41 -0.81 2.57
C ARG A 47 -27.55 -0.21 3.39
N GLN A 48 -27.48 -0.27 4.72
CA GLN A 48 -28.48 0.33 5.61
C GLN A 48 -28.52 1.86 5.47
N LEU A 49 -27.37 2.50 5.41
CA LEU A 49 -27.28 3.95 5.22
C LEU A 49 -27.82 4.36 3.85
N GLN A 50 -27.48 3.63 2.79
CA GLN A 50 -27.97 3.87 1.44
C GLN A 50 -29.52 3.73 1.37
N ALA A 51 -30.08 2.70 2.01
CA ALA A 51 -31.53 2.50 2.07
C ALA A 51 -32.25 3.66 2.77
N ARG A 52 -31.54 4.42 3.63
CA ARG A 52 -32.03 5.65 4.28
C ARG A 52 -31.77 6.92 3.45
N GLY A 53 -31.40 6.79 2.16
CA GLY A 53 -31.11 7.90 1.27
C GLY A 53 -29.77 8.62 1.54
N LYS A 54 -28.85 8.02 2.32
CA LYS A 54 -27.53 8.62 2.57
C LYS A 54 -26.55 8.28 1.44
N ARG A 55 -25.71 9.25 1.09
CA ARG A 55 -24.52 8.99 0.29
C ARG A 55 -23.45 8.38 1.19
N VAL A 56 -22.87 7.28 0.77
CA VAL A 56 -21.84 6.55 1.53
C VAL A 56 -20.54 6.56 0.75
N CYS A 57 -19.45 6.97 1.41
CA CYS A 57 -18.09 6.86 0.87
C CYS A 57 -17.33 5.83 1.70
N ILE A 58 -16.70 4.86 1.05
CA ILE A 58 -15.78 3.92 1.67
C ILE A 58 -14.39 4.36 1.28
N VAL A 59 -13.55 4.65 2.27
CA VAL A 59 -12.22 5.23 2.05
C VAL A 59 -11.11 4.30 2.50
N ALA A 60 -10.01 4.33 1.77
CA ALA A 60 -8.74 3.67 2.10
C ALA A 60 -7.59 4.65 1.93
N GLU A 61 -6.47 4.37 2.58
CA GLU A 61 -5.21 5.05 2.33
C GLU A 61 -4.65 4.64 0.96
N GLY A 62 -4.12 5.59 0.20
CA GLY A 62 -3.59 5.36 -1.13
C GLY A 62 -4.66 5.31 -2.21
N ASP A 63 -4.66 4.29 -3.05
CA ASP A 63 -5.65 4.04 -4.08
C ASP A 63 -6.53 2.83 -3.72
N ALA A 64 -7.85 3.00 -3.80
CA ALA A 64 -8.79 1.95 -3.43
C ALA A 64 -8.78 0.76 -4.39
N GLY A 65 -8.31 0.92 -5.62
CA GLY A 65 -8.18 -0.13 -6.64
C GLY A 65 -6.85 -0.84 -6.64
N PHE A 66 -5.88 -0.41 -5.78
CA PHE A 66 -4.52 -0.95 -5.82
C PHE A 66 -4.12 -1.61 -4.48
N TYR A 67 -4.06 -2.94 -4.44
CA TYR A 67 -3.77 -3.76 -3.24
C TYR A 67 -4.58 -3.38 -2.00
N SER A 68 -5.77 -2.84 -2.20
CA SER A 68 -6.68 -2.43 -1.15
C SER A 68 -7.69 -3.53 -0.84
N SER A 69 -7.93 -3.77 0.45
CA SER A 69 -8.96 -4.71 0.88
C SER A 69 -10.40 -4.23 0.65
N ILE A 70 -10.59 -3.00 0.20
CA ILE A 70 -11.90 -2.48 -0.22
C ILE A 70 -12.52 -3.32 -1.35
N HIS A 71 -11.71 -4.02 -2.17
CA HIS A 71 -12.22 -4.86 -3.26
C HIS A 71 -13.23 -5.90 -2.77
N TYR A 72 -13.09 -6.46 -1.56
CA TYR A 72 -14.08 -7.40 -1.01
C TYR A 72 -15.47 -6.78 -0.83
N ILE A 73 -15.51 -5.50 -0.45
CA ILE A 73 -16.78 -4.76 -0.29
C ILE A 73 -17.33 -4.38 -1.66
N TYR A 74 -16.44 -3.94 -2.56
CA TYR A 74 -16.79 -3.56 -3.93
C TYR A 74 -17.45 -4.72 -4.69
N GLU A 75 -16.85 -5.92 -4.66
CA GLU A 75 -17.42 -7.12 -5.28
C GLU A 75 -18.81 -7.46 -4.74
N LYS A 76 -19.04 -7.34 -3.43
CA LYS A 76 -20.36 -7.56 -2.82
C LYS A 76 -21.39 -6.53 -3.27
N LEU A 77 -20.98 -5.27 -3.38
CA LEU A 77 -21.87 -4.19 -3.87
C LEU A 77 -22.23 -4.41 -5.34
N GLN A 78 -21.27 -4.78 -6.18
CA GLN A 78 -21.50 -5.11 -7.59
C GLN A 78 -22.44 -6.32 -7.74
N ALA A 79 -22.20 -7.39 -7.00
CA ALA A 79 -23.06 -8.58 -7.02
C ALA A 79 -24.50 -8.29 -6.59
N ALA A 80 -24.69 -7.28 -5.73
CA ALA A 80 -26.01 -6.80 -5.31
C ALA A 80 -26.63 -5.75 -6.25
N GLY A 81 -26.01 -5.47 -7.41
CA GLY A 81 -26.49 -4.47 -8.38
C GLY A 81 -26.43 -3.03 -7.86
N VAL A 82 -25.59 -2.73 -6.89
CA VAL A 82 -25.45 -1.39 -6.31
C VAL A 82 -24.51 -0.56 -7.16
N PRO A 83 -24.93 0.62 -7.66
CA PRO A 83 -24.04 1.52 -8.37
C PRO A 83 -22.90 2.01 -7.44
N VAL A 84 -21.66 1.83 -7.87
CA VAL A 84 -20.47 2.29 -7.15
C VAL A 84 -19.59 3.09 -8.10
N THR A 85 -19.16 4.26 -7.67
CA THR A 85 -18.17 5.07 -8.37
C THR A 85 -16.83 4.90 -7.67
N HIS A 86 -15.82 4.44 -8.39
CA HIS A 86 -14.44 4.40 -7.91
C HIS A 86 -13.78 5.74 -8.21
N ILE A 87 -13.24 6.39 -7.18
CA ILE A 87 -12.44 7.60 -7.30
C ILE A 87 -10.99 7.21 -7.14
N ALA A 88 -10.18 7.47 -8.15
CA ALA A 88 -8.76 7.15 -8.14
C ALA A 88 -8.02 7.94 -7.05
N GLY A 89 -7.08 7.27 -6.40
CA GLY A 89 -6.14 7.84 -5.44
C GLY A 89 -4.71 7.80 -5.95
N ILE A 90 -3.77 8.07 -5.07
CA ILE A 90 -2.33 7.99 -5.37
C ILE A 90 -1.78 6.73 -4.70
N PRO A 91 -1.36 5.71 -5.46
CA PRO A 91 -0.70 4.54 -4.89
C PRO A 91 0.55 4.92 -4.10
N ALA A 92 0.81 4.21 -2.99
CA ALA A 92 1.91 4.55 -2.08
C ALA A 92 3.28 4.64 -2.76
N PHE A 93 3.55 3.82 -3.77
CA PHE A 93 4.84 3.85 -4.49
C PHE A 93 4.99 5.07 -5.41
N ILE A 94 3.90 5.64 -5.90
CA ILE A 94 3.92 6.90 -6.66
C ILE A 94 4.21 8.07 -5.70
N ALA A 95 3.56 8.10 -4.54
CA ALA A 95 3.85 9.09 -3.50
C ALA A 95 5.30 8.97 -2.99
N ALA A 96 5.80 7.74 -2.81
CA ALA A 96 7.19 7.47 -2.45
C ALA A 96 8.18 7.96 -3.51
N GLY A 97 7.89 7.73 -4.78
CA GLY A 97 8.70 8.27 -5.88
C GLY A 97 8.80 9.79 -5.82
N ALA A 98 7.69 10.48 -5.60
CA ALA A 98 7.67 11.93 -5.43
C ALA A 98 8.50 12.39 -4.22
N LEU A 99 8.38 11.73 -3.06
CA LEU A 99 9.17 12.00 -1.86
C LEU A 99 10.68 11.83 -2.10
N GLY A 100 11.07 10.77 -2.81
CA GLY A 100 12.48 10.48 -3.13
C GLY A 100 13.03 11.26 -4.33
N GLY A 101 12.22 12.08 -5.01
CA GLY A 101 12.62 12.75 -6.26
C GLY A 101 12.89 11.78 -7.40
N LEU A 102 12.20 10.63 -7.44
CA LEU A 102 12.44 9.56 -8.39
C LEU A 102 11.41 9.55 -9.52
N HIS A 103 11.87 9.31 -10.73
CA HIS A 103 11.02 8.80 -11.80
C HIS A 103 10.86 7.28 -11.58
N VAL A 104 9.67 6.85 -11.17
CA VAL A 104 9.40 5.42 -10.90
C VAL A 104 9.51 4.58 -12.18
N ALA A 105 9.15 5.17 -13.32
CA ALA A 105 9.41 4.59 -14.63
C ALA A 105 9.58 5.71 -15.66
N SER A 106 10.59 5.60 -16.53
CA SER A 106 10.87 6.53 -17.59
C SER A 106 10.46 5.93 -18.94
N GLN A 107 9.74 6.70 -19.77
CA GLN A 107 9.41 6.36 -21.16
C GLN A 107 9.05 4.87 -21.40
N GLU A 108 9.98 4.09 -21.92
CA GLU A 108 9.83 2.66 -22.27
C GLU A 108 10.20 1.71 -21.14
N GLN A 109 10.62 2.23 -19.98
CA GLN A 109 11.02 1.42 -18.85
C GLN A 109 9.83 0.64 -18.27
N ARG A 110 10.03 -0.65 -18.06
CA ARG A 110 9.02 -1.50 -17.42
C ARG A 110 8.96 -1.24 -15.92
N LEU A 111 7.76 -1.29 -15.38
CA LEU A 111 7.49 -1.23 -13.95
C LEU A 111 6.81 -2.51 -13.49
N THR A 112 7.42 -3.19 -12.53
CA THR A 112 6.80 -4.33 -11.86
C THR A 112 6.51 -3.98 -10.41
N VAL A 113 5.27 -4.13 -9.98
CA VAL A 113 4.87 -3.89 -8.59
C VAL A 113 4.46 -5.21 -7.95
N MET A 114 5.11 -5.55 -6.84
CA MET A 114 4.94 -6.80 -6.13
C MET A 114 4.33 -6.61 -4.74
N PRO A 115 3.48 -7.51 -4.28
CA PRO A 115 3.14 -7.62 -2.86
C PRO A 115 4.33 -8.22 -2.09
N GLY A 116 4.29 -8.16 -0.75
CA GLY A 116 5.39 -8.59 0.12
C GLY A 116 5.59 -10.09 0.28
N ASN A 117 5.27 -10.90 -0.73
CA ASN A 117 5.50 -12.35 -0.73
C ASN A 117 6.59 -12.77 -1.74
N ALA A 118 7.44 -11.84 -2.15
CA ALA A 118 8.52 -12.08 -3.09
C ALA A 118 9.63 -12.97 -2.49
N THR A 119 10.19 -13.88 -3.29
CA THR A 119 11.45 -14.57 -2.98
C THR A 119 12.65 -13.79 -3.52
N ALA A 120 13.85 -14.04 -2.99
CA ALA A 120 15.06 -13.39 -3.49
C ALA A 120 15.29 -13.70 -4.98
N GLU A 121 15.08 -14.95 -5.39
CA GLU A 121 15.25 -15.41 -6.77
C GLU A 121 14.27 -14.73 -7.73
N GLU A 122 13.02 -14.50 -7.28
CA GLU A 122 12.03 -13.78 -8.07
C GLU A 122 12.42 -12.31 -8.22
N LEU A 123 12.89 -11.65 -7.14
CA LEU A 123 13.39 -10.29 -7.18
C LEU A 123 14.59 -10.15 -8.12
N GLU A 124 15.59 -11.05 -8.01
CA GLU A 124 16.76 -11.08 -8.86
C GLU A 124 16.38 -11.20 -10.34
N ARG A 125 15.46 -12.07 -10.68
CA ARG A 125 14.96 -12.24 -12.05
C ARG A 125 14.29 -10.96 -12.57
N LEU A 126 13.44 -10.32 -11.78
CA LEU A 126 12.74 -9.10 -12.18
C LEU A 126 13.71 -7.91 -12.32
N MET A 127 14.72 -7.82 -11.45
CA MET A 127 15.75 -6.80 -11.55
C MET A 127 16.61 -7.00 -12.82
N ALA A 128 16.92 -8.25 -13.17
CA ALA A 128 17.70 -8.57 -14.38
C ALA A 128 16.97 -8.17 -15.69
N ASP A 129 15.63 -8.12 -15.70
CA ASP A 129 14.83 -7.65 -16.83
C ASP A 129 15.02 -6.13 -17.12
N GLY A 130 15.73 -5.39 -16.25
CA GLY A 130 16.13 -4.00 -16.49
C GLY A 130 15.05 -2.96 -16.23
N GLY A 131 13.91 -3.35 -15.67
CA GLY A 131 12.84 -2.45 -15.26
C GLY A 131 13.01 -1.93 -13.83
N THR A 132 12.08 -1.10 -13.40
CA THR A 132 11.92 -0.75 -11.99
C THR A 132 11.11 -1.83 -11.28
N VAL A 133 11.56 -2.25 -10.10
CA VAL A 133 10.83 -3.20 -9.25
C VAL A 133 10.39 -2.47 -7.98
N VAL A 134 9.09 -2.48 -7.72
CA VAL A 134 8.50 -1.97 -6.48
C VAL A 134 8.05 -3.14 -5.64
N ILE A 135 8.45 -3.15 -4.37
CA ILE A 135 8.02 -4.17 -3.40
C ILE A 135 7.24 -3.48 -2.30
N MET A 136 5.97 -3.82 -2.18
CA MET A 136 5.10 -3.31 -1.12
C MET A 136 4.98 -4.31 0.03
N LYS A 137 4.63 -3.82 1.24
CA LYS A 137 4.44 -4.65 2.44
C LYS A 137 5.71 -5.42 2.82
N LEU A 138 6.85 -4.75 2.82
CA LEU A 138 8.19 -5.34 3.03
C LEU A 138 8.33 -6.21 4.27
N SER A 139 7.55 -5.94 5.33
CA SER A 139 7.58 -6.75 6.56
C SER A 139 7.27 -8.23 6.35
N GLN A 140 6.74 -8.62 5.20
CA GLN A 140 6.41 -10.00 4.86
C GLN A 140 7.55 -10.75 4.15
N CYS A 141 8.55 -10.02 3.62
CA CYS A 141 9.68 -10.57 2.86
C CYS A 141 11.04 -9.94 3.26
N THR A 142 11.20 -9.54 4.53
CA THR A 142 12.40 -8.84 5.03
C THR A 142 13.68 -9.59 4.69
N ASP A 143 13.77 -10.88 5.02
CA ASP A 143 14.98 -11.68 4.84
C ASP A 143 15.35 -11.85 3.35
N GLU A 144 14.33 -11.98 2.50
CA GLU A 144 14.50 -12.12 1.05
C GLU A 144 15.07 -10.83 0.43
N VAL A 145 14.53 -9.68 0.86
CA VAL A 145 15.02 -8.37 0.41
C VAL A 145 16.44 -8.11 0.91
N HIS A 146 16.75 -8.39 2.17
CA HIS A 146 18.10 -8.24 2.72
C HIS A 146 19.12 -9.13 1.98
N ARG A 147 18.73 -10.37 1.64
CA ARG A 147 19.54 -11.28 0.85
C ARG A 147 19.83 -10.72 -0.55
N CYS A 148 18.80 -10.19 -1.20
CA CYS A 148 18.91 -9.58 -2.52
C CYS A 148 19.83 -8.36 -2.50
N ILE A 149 19.71 -7.47 -1.53
CA ILE A 149 20.62 -6.31 -1.35
C ILE A 149 22.06 -6.75 -1.21
N GLY A 150 22.33 -7.79 -0.41
CA GLY A 150 23.68 -8.30 -0.20
C GLY A 150 24.33 -8.92 -1.44
N ARG A 151 23.52 -9.47 -2.35
CA ARG A 151 23.99 -10.13 -3.58
C ARG A 151 24.14 -9.18 -4.76
N HIS A 152 23.36 -8.09 -4.78
CA HIS A 152 23.22 -7.19 -5.92
C HIS A 152 23.49 -5.73 -5.56
N PRO A 153 24.73 -5.38 -5.15
CA PRO A 153 25.10 -4.01 -4.81
C PRO A 153 25.11 -3.04 -6.01
N GLU A 154 25.02 -3.54 -7.23
CA GLU A 154 24.96 -2.76 -8.46
C GLU A 154 23.62 -2.09 -8.73
N TYR A 155 22.60 -2.38 -7.92
CA TYR A 155 21.29 -1.70 -7.98
C TYR A 155 21.18 -0.63 -6.91
N THR A 156 20.35 0.36 -7.16
CA THR A 156 19.95 1.36 -6.16
C THR A 156 18.64 0.92 -5.50
N TYR A 157 18.66 0.86 -4.18
CA TYR A 157 17.53 0.48 -3.35
C TYR A 157 17.00 1.72 -2.62
N HIS A 158 15.79 2.13 -2.94
CA HIS A 158 15.13 3.26 -2.32
C HIS A 158 14.10 2.76 -1.33
N TYR A 159 14.40 2.86 -0.05
CA TYR A 159 13.51 2.46 1.04
C TYR A 159 12.68 3.61 1.52
N PHE A 160 11.39 3.35 1.69
CA PHE A 160 10.41 4.31 2.17
C PHE A 160 9.56 3.68 3.28
N GLU A 161 9.23 4.51 4.27
CA GLU A 161 8.38 4.15 5.40
C GLU A 161 7.43 5.27 5.72
N ASN A 162 6.18 4.94 6.05
CA ASN A 162 5.15 5.89 6.48
C ASN A 162 4.92 7.08 5.54
N VAL A 163 5.10 6.91 4.24
CA VAL A 163 4.98 7.98 3.24
C VAL A 163 3.67 8.74 3.40
N GLY A 164 3.73 10.08 3.33
CA GLY A 164 2.59 10.97 3.50
C GLY A 164 2.19 11.24 4.94
N THR A 165 3.03 10.87 5.92
CA THR A 165 2.81 11.18 7.34
C THR A 165 3.98 11.97 7.92
N PRO A 166 3.83 12.61 9.11
CA PRO A 166 4.94 13.28 9.78
C PRO A 166 6.12 12.35 10.13
N GLU A 167 5.88 11.05 10.18
CA GLU A 167 6.89 10.01 10.48
C GLU A 167 7.47 9.37 9.22
N GLU A 168 7.32 10.01 8.06
CA GLU A 168 7.87 9.46 6.81
C GLU A 168 9.39 9.40 6.82
N VAL A 169 9.91 8.30 6.29
CA VAL A 169 11.35 8.06 6.15
C VAL A 169 11.67 7.69 4.71
N TYR A 170 12.77 8.25 4.21
CA TYR A 170 13.40 7.86 2.96
C TYR A 170 14.90 7.65 3.16
N THR A 171 15.44 6.58 2.57
CA THR A 171 16.89 6.35 2.48
C THR A 171 17.23 5.46 1.30
N CYS A 172 18.41 5.70 0.69
CA CYS A 172 19.04 4.80 -0.28
C CYS A 172 20.36 4.21 0.24
N ASP A 173 20.69 4.41 1.51
CA ASP A 173 21.84 3.79 2.16
C ASP A 173 21.57 2.30 2.40
N THR A 174 22.23 1.46 1.62
CA THR A 174 22.06 -0.01 1.66
C THR A 174 22.46 -0.62 3.01
N HIS A 175 23.45 -0.05 3.71
CA HIS A 175 23.82 -0.52 5.05
C HIS A 175 22.71 -0.25 6.06
N ARG A 176 22.10 0.95 5.98
CA ARG A 176 20.97 1.30 6.82
C ARG A 176 19.75 0.44 6.50
N ILE A 177 19.46 0.21 5.21
CA ILE A 177 18.32 -0.63 4.78
C ILE A 177 18.51 -2.07 5.29
N ALA A 178 19.72 -2.65 5.11
CA ALA A 178 20.02 -4.01 5.54
C ALA A 178 19.97 -4.21 7.07
N ALA A 179 20.17 -3.13 7.86
CA ALA A 179 20.04 -3.16 9.32
C ALA A 179 18.60 -2.89 9.81
N THR A 180 17.67 -2.52 8.90
CA THR A 180 16.31 -2.11 9.27
C THR A 180 15.38 -3.33 9.30
N LYS A 181 14.62 -3.46 10.39
CA LYS A 181 13.46 -4.34 10.43
C LYS A 181 12.28 -3.61 9.79
N PHE A 182 11.84 -4.09 8.64
CA PHE A 182 10.79 -3.41 7.88
C PHE A 182 9.45 -3.40 8.60
N LEU A 183 8.79 -2.25 8.60
CA LEU A 183 7.43 -2.08 9.09
C LEU A 183 6.41 -2.48 8.01
N TYR A 184 5.16 -2.64 8.42
CA TYR A 184 4.07 -2.96 7.48
C TYR A 184 3.86 -1.85 6.43
N PHE A 185 3.90 -0.58 6.86
CA PHE A 185 3.78 0.57 5.98
C PHE A 185 5.13 1.00 5.43
N SER A 186 5.82 0.06 4.80
CA SER A 186 7.07 0.30 4.10
C SER A 186 7.04 -0.29 2.70
N LEU A 187 7.84 0.29 1.82
CA LEU A 187 8.03 -0.18 0.47
C LEU A 187 9.47 0.07 0.00
N LEU A 188 9.88 -0.68 -0.99
CA LEU A 188 11.17 -0.54 -1.66
C LEU A 188 10.95 -0.28 -3.15
N ILE A 189 11.70 0.66 -3.71
CA ILE A 189 11.81 0.85 -5.16
C ILE A 189 13.24 0.49 -5.53
N VAL A 190 13.41 -0.48 -6.44
CA VAL A 190 14.70 -0.96 -6.91
C VAL A 190 14.87 -0.54 -8.37
N GLN A 191 15.96 0.13 -8.65
CA GLN A 191 16.31 0.59 -10.00
C GLN A 191 17.75 0.23 -10.31
N LYS A 192 18.06 0.01 -11.58
CA LYS A 192 19.45 -0.14 -12.01
C LYS A 192 20.17 1.20 -11.76
N ALA A 193 21.35 1.14 -11.16
CA ALA A 193 22.14 2.34 -10.98
C ALA A 193 22.42 2.96 -12.35
N HIS A 194 22.02 4.23 -12.54
CA HIS A 194 22.43 4.96 -13.73
C HIS A 194 23.93 5.28 -13.59
N PRO A 195 24.76 5.02 -14.61
CA PRO A 195 26.11 5.55 -14.63
C PRO A 195 26.00 7.07 -14.56
N GLN A 196 26.66 7.67 -13.56
CA GLN A 196 26.81 9.12 -13.43
C GLN A 196 27.67 9.66 -14.59
#